data_6ae8d5fbb7d0a622af005d837ab6a92c
#
_entry.id   6ae8d5fbb7d0a622af005d837ab6a92c
#
_cell.length_a   1.000
_cell.length_b   1.000
_cell.length_c   1.000
_cell.angle_alpha   90.00
_cell.angle_beta   90.00
_cell.angle_gamma   90.00
#
_symmetry.space_group_name_H-M   'P 1'
#
loop_
_entity.id
_entity.type
_entity.pdbx_description
1 polymer ?
#
loop_
_entity_poly.entity_id
_entity_poly.type
_entity_poly.pdbx_seq_one_letter_code
_entity_poly.pdbx_strand_id
1 'polypeptide(L)'
;MFRPAVIAATAAVLWCGSVAAAQAAKVIRHKIPNSDFPIAAAVEVPAGKATVYVSGKVPAVVDTTAPKGSAAAYGDTKAQTISVLAQIKQQLESLGLGMGDVVKMQVFLVGDPAMDGKMDFNGFMEGYRQYFGTKEQPNLPARSAFQIAALGNPLYRVEIEVVAVRP
;
A
#
# COMPACT_ATOMS: atom_id res chain seq x y z
N MET A 1 31.49 30.62 -75.53
CA MET A 1 31.74 29.49 -74.59
C MET A 1 30.89 29.68 -73.38
N PHE A 2 29.72 29.06 -73.29
CA PHE A 2 28.80 29.13 -72.12
C PHE A 2 28.95 27.84 -71.33
N ARG A 3 29.30 27.93 -70.03
CA ARG A 3 29.32 26.81 -69.07
C ARG A 3 27.96 26.75 -68.37
N PRO A 4 27.30 25.59 -68.31
CA PRO A 4 26.09 25.46 -67.53
C PRO A 4 26.44 25.26 -66.01
N ALA A 5 25.77 26.00 -65.17
CA ALA A 5 25.80 25.82 -63.71
C ALA A 5 24.93 24.62 -63.30
N VAL A 6 25.53 23.67 -62.59
CA VAL A 6 24.83 22.53 -62.01
C VAL A 6 24.32 22.95 -60.59
N ILE A 7 23.02 23.02 -60.45
CA ILE A 7 22.38 23.27 -59.14
C ILE A 7 22.16 21.90 -58.50
N ALA A 8 22.91 21.63 -57.42
CA ALA A 8 22.72 20.47 -56.60
C ALA A 8 21.58 20.75 -55.57
N ALA A 9 20.45 20.08 -55.73
CA ALA A 9 19.36 20.12 -54.78
C ALA A 9 19.61 19.10 -53.66
N THR A 10 19.94 19.57 -52.49
CA THR A 10 20.03 18.75 -51.25
C THR A 10 18.64 18.52 -50.68
N ALA A 11 18.12 17.30 -50.81
CA ALA A 11 16.88 16.88 -50.18
C ALA A 11 17.17 16.55 -48.68
N ALA A 12 16.68 17.40 -47.78
CA ALA A 12 16.68 17.10 -46.35
C ALA A 12 15.54 16.14 -46.03
N VAL A 13 15.88 14.90 -45.68
CA VAL A 13 14.93 13.90 -45.22
C VAL A 13 14.65 14.18 -43.73
N LEU A 14 13.51 14.78 -43.44
CA LEU A 14 12.98 14.91 -42.05
C LEU A 14 12.49 13.56 -41.55
N TRP A 15 13.30 12.91 -40.73
CA TRP A 15 12.90 11.69 -40.02
C TRP A 15 12.00 12.07 -38.84
N CYS A 16 10.67 12.09 -39.06
CA CYS A 16 9.68 12.14 -38.00
C CYS A 16 9.67 10.79 -37.28
N GLY A 17 10.54 10.62 -36.30
CA GLY A 17 10.47 9.50 -35.35
C GLY A 17 9.19 9.63 -34.53
N SER A 18 8.18 8.80 -34.81
CA SER A 18 7.01 8.64 -33.93
C SER A 18 7.48 8.07 -32.62
N VAL A 19 7.61 8.91 -31.58
CA VAL A 19 7.74 8.45 -30.19
C VAL A 19 6.37 7.87 -29.81
N ALA A 20 6.20 6.55 -29.99
CA ALA A 20 5.06 5.86 -29.44
C ALA A 20 5.13 6.05 -27.92
N ALA A 21 4.18 6.79 -27.36
CA ALA A 21 4.03 6.91 -25.92
C ALA A 21 3.82 5.48 -25.37
N ALA A 22 4.84 4.93 -24.75
CA ALA A 22 4.74 3.63 -24.10
C ALA A 22 3.64 3.77 -23.03
N GLN A 23 2.51 3.10 -23.24
CA GLN A 23 1.41 3.08 -22.30
C GLN A 23 1.94 2.53 -20.98
N ALA A 24 1.91 3.32 -19.90
CA ALA A 24 2.47 2.92 -18.63
C ALA A 24 1.82 1.59 -18.19
N ALA A 25 2.64 0.56 -18.10
CA ALA A 25 2.16 -0.76 -17.70
C ALA A 25 1.51 -0.68 -16.31
N LYS A 26 0.38 -1.38 -16.13
CA LYS A 26 -0.40 -1.36 -14.89
C LYS A 26 0.12 -2.40 -13.90
N VAL A 27 -0.03 -2.12 -12.61
CA VAL A 27 0.17 -3.12 -11.54
C VAL A 27 -0.85 -4.24 -11.71
N ILE A 28 -0.38 -5.50 -11.75
CA ILE A 28 -1.22 -6.68 -11.87
C ILE A 28 -1.35 -7.33 -10.50
N ARG A 29 -2.60 -7.63 -10.10
CA ARG A 29 -2.93 -8.25 -8.82
C ARG A 29 -3.55 -9.61 -9.05
N HIS A 30 -2.85 -10.67 -8.65
CA HIS A 30 -3.31 -12.05 -8.79
C HIS A 30 -4.17 -12.42 -7.60
N LYS A 31 -5.39 -12.87 -7.86
CA LYS A 31 -6.30 -13.37 -6.81
C LYS A 31 -5.84 -14.75 -6.32
N ILE A 32 -6.19 -15.07 -5.07
CA ILE A 32 -6.07 -16.43 -4.57
C ILE A 32 -7.12 -17.29 -5.31
N PRO A 33 -6.75 -18.38 -5.96
CA PRO A 33 -7.72 -19.26 -6.64
C PRO A 33 -8.80 -19.76 -5.66
N ASN A 34 -10.05 -19.72 -6.11
CA ASN A 34 -11.21 -20.21 -5.35
C ASN A 34 -11.36 -19.62 -3.93
N SER A 35 -10.97 -18.37 -3.73
CA SER A 35 -11.05 -17.71 -2.41
C SER A 35 -11.46 -16.25 -2.54
N ASP A 36 -12.39 -15.82 -1.65
CA ASP A 36 -12.77 -14.42 -1.47
C ASP A 36 -11.99 -13.74 -0.33
N PHE A 37 -10.93 -14.40 0.15
CA PHE A 37 -10.10 -13.82 1.21
C PHE A 37 -9.43 -12.53 0.69
N PRO A 38 -9.55 -11.38 1.40
CA PRO A 38 -9.27 -10.07 0.84
C PRO A 38 -7.76 -9.72 0.82
N ILE A 39 -6.97 -10.53 0.13
CA ILE A 39 -5.57 -10.25 -0.19
C ILE A 39 -5.26 -10.70 -1.63
N ALA A 40 -4.23 -10.15 -2.24
CA ALA A 40 -3.67 -10.72 -3.45
C ALA A 40 -2.74 -11.89 -3.14
N ALA A 41 -2.78 -12.95 -3.94
CA ALA A 41 -1.80 -14.04 -3.90
C ALA A 41 -0.41 -13.54 -4.30
N ALA A 42 -0.36 -12.66 -5.31
CA ALA A 42 0.85 -12.00 -5.78
C ALA A 42 0.50 -10.63 -6.37
N VAL A 43 1.47 -9.75 -6.43
CA VAL A 43 1.36 -8.46 -7.12
C VAL A 43 2.59 -8.29 -8.01
N GLU A 44 2.37 -8.05 -9.30
CA GLU A 44 3.43 -7.68 -10.23
C GLU A 44 3.50 -6.16 -10.38
N VAL A 45 4.69 -5.63 -10.19
CA VAL A 45 4.98 -4.21 -10.39
C VAL A 45 5.79 -4.07 -11.67
N PRO A 46 5.29 -3.35 -12.67
CA PRO A 46 6.01 -3.14 -13.91
C PRO A 46 7.32 -2.39 -13.69
N ALA A 47 8.31 -2.67 -14.54
CA ALA A 47 9.58 -1.96 -14.53
C ALA A 47 9.39 -0.44 -14.67
N GLY A 48 10.26 0.34 -14.01
CA GLY A 48 10.27 1.80 -14.07
C GLY A 48 9.27 2.50 -13.14
N LYS A 49 8.40 1.79 -12.44
CA LYS A 49 7.51 2.37 -11.43
C LYS A 49 8.26 2.68 -10.14
N ALA A 50 8.09 3.91 -9.64
CA ALA A 50 8.69 4.29 -8.36
C ALA A 50 7.97 3.60 -7.18
N THR A 51 8.77 3.01 -6.31
CA THR A 51 8.30 2.32 -5.10
C THR A 51 8.46 3.22 -3.88
N VAL A 52 7.45 3.25 -3.03
CA VAL A 52 7.43 4.00 -1.78
C VAL A 52 7.28 3.03 -0.61
N TYR A 53 8.28 3.00 0.27
CA TYR A 53 8.28 2.23 1.50
C TYR A 53 7.77 3.11 2.63
N VAL A 54 6.68 2.71 3.27
CA VAL A 54 6.11 3.42 4.42
C VAL A 54 6.48 2.63 5.67
N SER A 55 7.22 3.28 6.57
CA SER A 55 7.62 2.70 7.86
C SER A 55 6.42 2.28 8.69
N GLY A 56 6.63 1.31 9.57
CA GLY A 56 5.63 0.80 10.48
C GLY A 56 4.88 1.92 11.22
N LYS A 57 3.57 1.83 11.26
CA LYS A 57 2.69 2.70 12.04
C LYS A 57 2.12 1.89 13.20
N VAL A 58 2.15 2.52 14.37
CA VAL A 58 1.57 2.00 15.60
C VAL A 58 0.32 2.80 15.96
N PRO A 59 -0.58 2.29 16.83
CA PRO A 59 -1.83 2.99 17.12
C PRO A 59 -1.59 4.31 17.83
N ALA A 60 -2.37 5.33 17.42
CA ALA A 60 -2.57 6.54 18.20
C ALA A 60 -3.65 6.32 19.27
N VAL A 61 -3.73 7.23 20.22
CA VAL A 61 -4.85 7.26 21.19
C VAL A 61 -6.16 7.45 20.43
N VAL A 62 -7.13 6.56 20.65
CA VAL A 62 -8.46 6.59 20.03
C VAL A 62 -9.54 7.08 20.98
N ASP A 63 -9.35 6.92 22.29
CA ASP A 63 -10.23 7.45 23.34
C ASP A 63 -9.45 8.43 24.23
N THR A 64 -9.67 9.72 24.03
CA THR A 64 -9.05 10.80 24.81
C THR A 64 -9.69 11.00 26.19
N THR A 65 -10.83 10.35 26.47
CA THR A 65 -11.52 10.40 27.77
C THR A 65 -11.04 9.30 28.71
N ALA A 66 -10.44 8.24 28.17
CA ALA A 66 -9.84 7.18 28.96
C ALA A 66 -8.58 7.66 29.69
N PRO A 67 -8.21 7.03 30.82
CA PRO A 67 -6.99 7.39 31.56
C PRO A 67 -5.77 7.34 30.64
N LYS A 68 -4.97 8.40 30.66
CA LYS A 68 -3.77 8.52 29.82
C LYS A 68 -2.82 7.34 30.05
N GLY A 69 -2.37 6.71 28.98
CA GLY A 69 -1.47 5.56 29.04
C GLY A 69 -2.15 4.25 29.50
N SER A 70 -3.49 4.17 29.45
CA SER A 70 -4.22 2.93 29.70
C SER A 70 -4.50 2.17 28.39
N ALA A 71 -4.78 0.86 28.50
CA ALA A 71 -5.21 0.05 27.35
C ALA A 71 -6.51 0.60 26.72
N ALA A 72 -7.44 1.11 27.52
CA ALA A 72 -8.68 1.71 27.05
C ALA A 72 -8.43 2.91 26.10
N ALA A 73 -7.37 3.69 26.33
CA ALA A 73 -7.04 4.82 25.46
C ALA A 73 -6.67 4.41 24.03
N TYR A 74 -6.19 3.18 23.82
CA TYR A 74 -5.82 2.64 22.50
C TYR A 74 -6.88 1.70 21.91
N GLY A 75 -7.79 1.20 22.76
CA GLY A 75 -8.82 0.24 22.36
C GLY A 75 -8.29 -1.17 22.08
N ASP A 76 -9.16 -2.01 21.54
CA ASP A 76 -8.86 -3.38 21.15
C ASP A 76 -8.08 -3.47 19.80
N THR A 77 -7.77 -4.67 19.36
CA THR A 77 -7.06 -4.92 18.10
C THR A 77 -7.75 -4.30 16.90
N LYS A 78 -9.10 -4.32 16.86
CA LYS A 78 -9.88 -3.70 15.79
C LYS A 78 -9.71 -2.18 15.78
N ALA A 79 -9.89 -1.53 16.91
CA ALA A 79 -9.74 -0.07 17.04
C ALA A 79 -8.30 0.37 16.70
N GLN A 80 -7.30 -0.37 17.17
CA GLN A 80 -5.90 -0.12 16.86
C GLN A 80 -5.61 -0.32 15.36
N THR A 81 -6.16 -1.34 14.72
CA THR A 81 -6.01 -1.56 13.26
C THR A 81 -6.58 -0.38 12.47
N ILE A 82 -7.77 0.09 12.84
CA ILE A 82 -8.40 1.25 12.20
C ILE A 82 -7.52 2.50 12.36
N SER A 83 -7.03 2.75 13.58
CA SER A 83 -6.14 3.89 13.88
C SER A 83 -4.86 3.85 13.05
N VAL A 84 -4.22 2.67 12.94
CA VAL A 84 -2.98 2.48 12.17
C VAL A 84 -3.23 2.69 10.67
N LEU A 85 -4.30 2.09 10.12
CA LEU A 85 -4.64 2.22 8.70
C LEU A 85 -5.05 3.64 8.31
N ALA A 86 -5.70 4.38 9.22
CA ALA A 86 -5.99 5.80 9.02
C ALA A 86 -4.71 6.64 8.90
N GLN A 87 -3.70 6.37 9.74
CA GLN A 87 -2.40 7.04 9.66
C GLN A 87 -1.64 6.68 8.37
N ILE A 88 -1.68 5.41 7.94
CA ILE A 88 -1.11 4.98 6.67
C ILE A 88 -1.79 5.68 5.51
N LYS A 89 -3.13 5.75 5.50
CA LYS A 89 -3.90 6.48 4.49
C LYS A 89 -3.47 7.94 4.42
N GLN A 90 -3.40 8.64 5.55
CA GLN A 90 -2.96 10.03 5.62
C GLN A 90 -1.53 10.21 5.09
N GLN A 91 -0.61 9.30 5.44
CA GLN A 91 0.77 9.33 4.96
C GLN A 91 0.84 9.14 3.44
N LEU A 92 0.08 8.20 2.88
CA LEU A 92 0.02 7.98 1.43
C LEU A 92 -0.57 9.20 0.71
N GLU A 93 -1.65 9.78 1.22
CA GLU A 93 -2.28 10.98 0.66
C GLU A 93 -1.34 12.19 0.65
N SER A 94 -0.52 12.37 1.69
CA SER A 94 0.51 13.43 1.73
C SER A 94 1.60 13.26 0.66
N LEU A 95 1.75 12.06 0.11
CA LEU A 95 2.68 11.72 -0.95
C LEU A 95 2.02 11.67 -2.33
N GLY A 96 0.73 12.02 -2.43
CA GLY A 96 -0.05 11.94 -3.67
C GLY A 96 -0.39 10.49 -4.06
N LEU A 97 -0.51 9.59 -3.09
CA LEU A 97 -0.86 8.18 -3.24
C LEU A 97 -2.14 7.87 -2.47
N GLY A 98 -2.73 6.71 -2.73
CA GLY A 98 -3.90 6.21 -1.99
C GLY A 98 -3.73 4.78 -1.51
N MET A 99 -4.72 4.27 -0.77
CA MET A 99 -4.72 2.88 -0.30
C MET A 99 -4.72 1.88 -1.48
N GLY A 100 -5.26 2.27 -2.63
CA GLY A 100 -5.25 1.46 -3.86
C GLY A 100 -3.87 1.26 -4.48
N ASP A 101 -2.88 2.09 -4.13
CA ASP A 101 -1.51 2.01 -4.62
C ASP A 101 -0.64 1.06 -3.78
N VAL A 102 -1.16 0.57 -2.64
CA VAL A 102 -0.46 -0.39 -1.79
C VAL A 102 -0.37 -1.73 -2.50
N VAL A 103 0.85 -2.24 -2.64
CA VAL A 103 1.16 -3.53 -3.31
C VAL A 103 1.58 -4.61 -2.34
N LYS A 104 2.17 -4.25 -1.20
CA LYS A 104 2.60 -5.16 -0.13
C LYS A 104 2.23 -4.58 1.22
N MET A 105 1.87 -5.46 2.14
CA MET A 105 1.61 -5.12 3.54
C MET A 105 2.22 -6.20 4.44
N GLN A 106 2.86 -5.77 5.53
CA GLN A 106 3.24 -6.64 6.65
C GLN A 106 2.52 -6.17 7.91
N VAL A 107 1.98 -7.12 8.64
CA VAL A 107 1.17 -6.88 9.84
C VAL A 107 1.79 -7.66 10.99
N PHE A 108 2.17 -6.94 12.01
CA PHE A 108 2.72 -7.46 13.25
C PHE A 108 1.64 -7.35 14.34
N LEU A 109 1.24 -8.49 14.89
CA LEU A 109 0.20 -8.56 15.92
C LEU A 109 0.79 -9.06 17.22
N VAL A 110 0.57 -8.33 18.31
CA VAL A 110 0.92 -8.80 19.66
C VAL A 110 -0.26 -9.59 20.23
N GLY A 111 0.03 -10.67 20.92
CA GLY A 111 -1.00 -11.48 21.57
C GLY A 111 -1.85 -10.68 22.57
N ASP A 112 -3.15 -10.91 22.55
CA ASP A 112 -4.09 -10.28 23.47
C ASP A 112 -4.18 -11.10 24.78
N PRO A 113 -3.96 -10.52 25.96
CA PRO A 113 -4.15 -11.21 27.23
C PRO A 113 -5.56 -11.77 27.41
N ALA A 114 -6.59 -11.12 26.87
CA ALA A 114 -7.96 -11.60 26.90
C ALA A 114 -8.21 -12.83 26.03
N MET A 115 -7.24 -13.19 25.16
CA MET A 115 -7.28 -14.35 24.26
C MET A 115 -6.14 -15.35 24.56
N ASP A 116 -5.78 -15.51 25.81
CA ASP A 116 -4.69 -16.39 26.26
C ASP A 116 -3.35 -16.11 25.58
N GLY A 117 -3.08 -14.83 25.29
CA GLY A 117 -1.85 -14.42 24.61
C GLY A 117 -1.81 -14.75 23.10
N LYS A 118 -2.92 -15.10 22.48
CA LYS A 118 -3.03 -15.28 21.04
C LYS A 118 -3.36 -13.96 20.35
N MET A 119 -2.89 -13.81 19.11
CA MET A 119 -3.26 -12.63 18.33
C MET A 119 -4.75 -12.63 17.99
N ASP A 120 -5.39 -11.48 18.11
CA ASP A 120 -6.77 -11.27 17.67
C ASP A 120 -6.79 -11.00 16.15
N PHE A 121 -6.68 -12.08 15.37
CA PHE A 121 -6.73 -12.00 13.93
C PHE A 121 -8.09 -11.53 13.39
N ASN A 122 -9.19 -11.87 14.09
CA ASN A 122 -10.53 -11.46 13.70
C ASN A 122 -10.72 -9.95 13.86
N GLY A 123 -10.35 -9.37 15.01
CA GLY A 123 -10.39 -7.94 15.22
C GLY A 123 -9.52 -7.18 14.22
N PHE A 124 -8.32 -7.69 13.92
CA PHE A 124 -7.50 -7.15 12.84
C PHE A 124 -8.26 -7.17 11.50
N MET A 125 -8.88 -8.29 11.11
CA MET A 125 -9.61 -8.41 9.84
C MET A 125 -10.84 -7.51 9.77
N GLU A 126 -11.53 -7.27 10.88
CA GLU A 126 -12.65 -6.33 10.93
C GLU A 126 -12.20 -4.88 10.68
N GLY A 127 -11.05 -4.48 11.21
CA GLY A 127 -10.44 -3.17 10.90
C GLY A 127 -9.93 -3.09 9.45
N TYR A 128 -9.22 -4.11 9.00
CA TYR A 128 -8.63 -4.19 7.65
C TYR A 128 -9.67 -4.06 6.54
N ARG A 129 -10.81 -4.76 6.66
CA ARG A 129 -11.89 -4.76 5.66
C ARG A 129 -12.56 -3.40 5.46
N GLN A 130 -12.34 -2.43 6.34
CA GLN A 130 -12.82 -1.06 6.16
C GLN A 130 -11.97 -0.27 5.15
N TYR A 131 -10.77 -0.74 4.84
CA TYR A 131 -9.81 -0.05 3.96
C TYR A 131 -9.48 -0.83 2.69
N PHE A 132 -9.62 -2.15 2.68
CA PHE A 132 -9.23 -3.01 1.57
C PHE A 132 -10.34 -3.99 1.18
N GLY A 133 -10.52 -4.16 -0.13
CA GLY A 133 -11.56 -5.03 -0.67
C GLY A 133 -12.96 -4.44 -0.54
N THR A 134 -13.06 -3.12 -0.37
CA THR A 134 -14.34 -2.40 -0.44
C THR A 134 -14.72 -2.13 -1.89
N LYS A 135 -15.96 -1.71 -2.12
CA LYS A 135 -16.42 -1.33 -3.45
C LYS A 135 -15.62 -0.12 -3.99
N GLU A 136 -15.29 0.82 -3.11
CA GLU A 136 -14.54 2.05 -3.43
C GLU A 136 -13.05 1.79 -3.58
N GLN A 137 -12.51 0.81 -2.84
CA GLN A 137 -11.11 0.43 -2.87
C GLN A 137 -10.95 -1.10 -3.03
N PRO A 138 -11.10 -1.63 -4.26
CA PRO A 138 -11.04 -3.07 -4.53
C PRO A 138 -9.63 -3.64 -4.66
N ASN A 139 -8.60 -2.80 -4.77
CA ASN A 139 -7.22 -3.23 -4.97
C ASN A 139 -6.65 -3.87 -3.71
N LEU A 140 -6.20 -5.10 -3.81
CA LEU A 140 -5.69 -5.87 -2.67
C LEU A 140 -4.16 -5.95 -2.72
N PRO A 141 -3.44 -5.76 -1.60
CA PRO A 141 -2.01 -6.01 -1.50
C PRO A 141 -1.73 -7.51 -1.32
N ALA A 142 -0.54 -7.95 -1.71
CA ALA A 142 0.05 -9.15 -1.14
C ALA A 142 0.34 -8.88 0.35
N ARG A 143 -0.18 -9.72 1.28
CA ARG A 143 -0.10 -9.46 2.72
C ARG A 143 0.38 -10.68 3.50
N SER A 144 1.21 -10.42 4.51
CA SER A 144 1.50 -11.36 5.58
C SER A 144 1.03 -10.76 6.91
N ALA A 145 0.50 -11.57 7.81
CA ALA A 145 0.16 -11.20 9.17
C ALA A 145 0.60 -12.32 10.10
N PHE A 146 1.29 -11.99 11.18
CA PHE A 146 1.83 -12.96 12.12
C PHE A 146 1.93 -12.37 13.52
N GLN A 147 1.90 -13.25 14.51
CA GLN A 147 2.10 -12.86 15.89
C GLN A 147 3.58 -12.61 16.17
N ILE A 148 3.86 -11.56 16.93
CA ILE A 148 5.17 -11.22 17.47
C ILE A 148 5.13 -11.18 19.00
N ALA A 149 6.30 -11.19 19.62
CA ALA A 149 6.43 -11.21 21.07
C ALA A 149 5.96 -9.89 21.72
N ALA A 150 6.37 -8.74 21.18
CA ALA A 150 6.04 -7.43 21.71
C ALA A 150 6.29 -6.33 20.67
N LEU A 151 5.69 -5.16 20.91
CA LEU A 151 6.00 -3.88 20.28
C LEU A 151 6.65 -2.93 21.30
N GLY A 152 7.12 -1.77 20.85
CA GLY A 152 7.82 -0.80 21.68
C GLY A 152 7.00 -0.25 22.86
N ASN A 153 5.67 -0.35 22.81
CA ASN A 153 4.77 -0.04 23.92
C ASN A 153 3.92 -1.28 24.23
N PRO A 154 3.83 -1.73 25.49
CA PRO A 154 3.08 -2.94 25.87
C PRO A 154 1.56 -2.83 25.63
N LEU A 155 1.04 -1.62 25.38
CA LEU A 155 -0.36 -1.38 25.05
C LEU A 155 -0.67 -1.55 23.57
N TYR A 156 0.34 -1.64 22.71
CA TYR A 156 0.16 -1.81 21.28
C TYR A 156 -0.08 -3.29 20.95
N ARG A 157 -1.12 -3.53 20.16
CA ARG A 157 -1.48 -4.84 19.61
C ARG A 157 -1.18 -4.96 18.14
N VAL A 158 -0.99 -3.83 17.43
CA VAL A 158 -0.88 -3.79 15.98
C VAL A 158 0.22 -2.83 15.56
N GLU A 159 1.09 -3.30 14.66
CA GLU A 159 1.93 -2.45 13.82
C GLU A 159 1.77 -2.90 12.38
N ILE A 160 1.69 -1.95 11.43
CA ILE A 160 1.56 -2.24 10.00
C ILE A 160 2.55 -1.39 9.22
N GLU A 161 3.26 -2.04 8.31
CA GLU A 161 4.06 -1.39 7.28
C GLU A 161 3.53 -1.72 5.89
N VAL A 162 3.71 -0.81 4.95
CA VAL A 162 3.25 -1.01 3.58
C VAL A 162 4.30 -0.56 2.56
N VAL A 163 4.21 -1.19 1.39
CA VAL A 163 4.90 -0.75 0.18
C VAL A 163 3.85 -0.33 -0.83
N ALA A 164 3.97 0.87 -1.34
CA ALA A 164 3.11 1.43 -2.38
C ALA A 164 3.90 1.70 -3.66
N VAL A 165 3.19 1.79 -4.79
CA VAL A 165 3.80 2.05 -6.11
C VAL A 165 3.08 3.22 -6.75
N ARG A 166 3.84 4.18 -7.28
CA ARG A 166 3.25 5.31 -8.02
C ARG A 166 2.55 4.82 -9.29
N PRO A 167 1.36 5.36 -9.61
CA PRO A 167 0.60 5.04 -10.82
C PRO A 167 1.37 5.26 -12.13
#